data_81793353c67eb7e943329f434c365b5e
#
_entry.id   81793353c67eb7e943329f434c365b5e
#
_cell.length_a   1.000
_cell.length_b   1.000
_cell.length_c   1.000
_cell.angle_alpha   90.00
_cell.angle_beta   90.00
_cell.angle_gamma   90.00
#
_symmetry.space_group_name_H-M   'P 1'
#
loop_
_entity.id
_entity.type
_entity.pdbx_description
1 polymer ?
#
loop_
_entity_poly.entity_id
_entity_poly.type
_entity_poly.pdbx_seq_one_letter_code
_entity_poly.pdbx_strand_id
1 'polypeptide(L)'
;MGLIRAAVNAISGTLADQWKEYFQCDAMDADVLVVKGQKHVSGKFSNNKSGDNVISDGSAVVVADGQCLLIVDQGKIMDVCAEPGVYTYKTGTTPSVFAGKLKDGLKGAALDAWNRFQFGGGAGKDQRVYYVNTKEIIGNKYGTANPIPFKVVIDPAVRKTLSIGVRCNGEYSYKIVNPMLFYTGIAGNVTTTYERATIDSQLKSEVLSALQAAFGRLSAQGVDYSEIPLHTDMIVDALNEALSPKWAEGRGITVASFSVNSVSVSEEDKKKIQNLEQAMIMSDPMMAAGNLAQAQADAMRTAAGNQGGAMAGFMGMGMAGMSGGLNANDLFAQGMQMQQMQRPQAPQQAAGGWTCACGATATGKFCPECGSKKPEPKVGWKCACGATVTGNFCPECGS
;
A
#
# COMPACT_ATOMS: atom_id res chain seq x y z
N MET A 1 -7.74 23.38 35.86
CA MET A 1 -8.13 24.34 34.81
C MET A 1 -8.63 23.54 33.63
N GLY A 2 -9.75 23.88 33.02
CA GLY A 2 -10.31 23.09 31.95
C GLY A 2 -11.26 23.87 31.04
N LEU A 3 -11.44 23.37 29.82
CA LEU A 3 -12.41 23.87 28.87
C LEU A 3 -13.79 23.26 29.14
N ILE A 4 -14.82 24.07 29.05
CA ILE A 4 -16.22 23.63 29.10
C ILE A 4 -16.87 24.11 27.79
N ARG A 5 -17.60 23.20 27.12
CA ARG A 5 -18.34 23.56 25.92
C ARG A 5 -19.35 24.66 26.26
N ALA A 6 -19.25 25.79 25.59
CA ALA A 6 -20.19 26.89 25.78
C ALA A 6 -21.58 26.47 25.28
N ALA A 7 -22.63 26.76 26.07
CA ALA A 7 -23.99 26.55 25.62
C ALA A 7 -24.26 27.51 24.44
N VAL A 8 -24.43 26.99 23.25
CA VAL A 8 -24.64 27.76 22.02
C VAL A 8 -26.11 28.16 21.95
N ASN A 9 -26.49 29.17 22.72
CA ASN A 9 -27.82 29.78 22.58
C ASN A 9 -27.77 31.10 21.80
N ALA A 10 -26.64 31.43 21.13
CA ALA A 10 -26.48 32.72 20.48
C ALA A 10 -25.88 32.54 19.08
N ILE A 11 -26.74 32.30 18.12
CA ILE A 11 -26.41 32.30 16.69
C ILE A 11 -26.40 33.71 16.10
N SER A 12 -26.68 34.76 16.85
CA SER A 12 -26.94 36.10 16.31
C SER A 12 -26.09 37.26 16.88
N GLY A 13 -25.14 36.99 17.79
CA GLY A 13 -24.21 38.00 18.26
C GLY A 13 -22.79 37.77 17.82
N THR A 14 -22.01 38.82 17.56
CA THR A 14 -20.57 38.65 17.32
C THR A 14 -19.89 38.13 18.60
N LEU A 15 -18.85 37.31 18.50
CA LEU A 15 -18.08 36.81 19.65
C LEU A 15 -17.66 37.96 20.58
N ALA A 16 -17.37 39.14 20.00
CA ALA A 16 -16.99 40.35 20.71
C ALA A 16 -18.09 40.90 21.64
N ASP A 17 -19.37 40.67 21.35
CA ASP A 17 -20.50 41.18 22.17
C ASP A 17 -20.79 40.25 23.37
N GLN A 18 -20.38 38.99 23.29
CA GLN A 18 -20.68 37.96 24.32
C GLN A 18 -19.55 37.78 25.32
N TRP A 19 -18.30 37.90 24.87
CA TRP A 19 -17.12 37.70 25.71
C TRP A 19 -16.21 38.92 25.73
N LYS A 20 -15.76 39.31 26.90
CA LYS A 20 -14.79 40.37 27.09
C LYS A 20 -13.40 40.02 26.53
N GLU A 21 -13.10 38.74 26.45
CA GLU A 21 -11.85 38.22 25.96
C GLU A 21 -12.11 36.88 25.24
N TYR A 22 -11.57 36.73 24.05
CA TYR A 22 -11.64 35.47 23.32
C TYR A 22 -10.35 35.20 22.55
N PHE A 23 -10.08 33.92 22.33
CA PHE A 23 -8.96 33.41 21.55
C PHE A 23 -9.49 32.71 20.32
N GLN A 24 -8.91 33.04 19.18
CA GLN A 24 -9.19 32.38 17.92
C GLN A 24 -7.93 32.32 17.07
N CYS A 25 -7.94 31.43 16.09
CA CYS A 25 -7.00 31.38 14.98
C CYS A 25 -7.80 31.52 13.69
N ASP A 26 -7.35 32.37 12.80
CA ASP A 26 -7.89 32.45 11.45
C ASP A 26 -7.67 31.14 10.69
N ALA A 27 -8.20 31.05 9.48
CA ALA A 27 -7.99 29.87 8.64
C ALA A 27 -6.49 29.61 8.45
N MET A 28 -6.05 28.41 8.84
CA MET A 28 -4.66 28.01 8.67
C MET A 28 -4.45 27.53 7.23
N ASP A 29 -3.49 28.13 6.55
CA ASP A 29 -3.03 27.69 5.24
C ASP A 29 -2.28 26.33 5.35
N ALA A 30 -2.14 25.65 4.23
CA ALA A 30 -1.44 24.37 4.18
C ALA A 30 0.05 24.48 4.58
N ASP A 31 0.63 25.66 4.46
CA ASP A 31 2.04 25.91 4.80
C ASP A 31 2.25 26.22 6.29
N VAL A 32 1.19 26.38 7.06
CA VAL A 32 1.25 26.67 8.49
C VAL A 32 0.82 25.47 9.30
N LEU A 33 1.72 24.96 10.14
CA LEU A 33 1.50 23.74 10.95
C LEU A 33 1.05 24.08 12.38
N VAL A 34 1.61 25.13 12.97
CA VAL A 34 1.23 25.59 14.32
C VAL A 34 1.19 27.10 14.34
N VAL A 35 0.17 27.64 15.01
CA VAL A 35 0.00 29.11 15.24
C VAL A 35 -0.21 29.35 16.72
N LYS A 36 0.44 30.38 17.26
CA LYS A 36 0.07 30.94 18.58
C LYS A 36 -1.25 31.67 18.45
N GLY A 37 -2.24 31.29 19.24
CA GLY A 37 -3.56 31.90 19.26
C GLY A 37 -3.52 33.40 19.58
N GLN A 38 -4.32 34.16 18.85
CA GLN A 38 -4.44 35.58 19.04
C GLN A 38 -5.49 35.87 20.10
N LYS A 39 -5.14 36.74 21.04
CA LYS A 39 -6.04 37.24 22.07
C LYS A 39 -6.79 38.46 21.54
N HIS A 40 -8.09 38.37 21.50
CA HIS A 40 -8.97 39.48 21.18
C HIS A 40 -9.67 40.00 22.44
N VAL A 41 -9.59 41.28 22.67
CA VAL A 41 -10.21 41.96 23.82
C VAL A 41 -11.31 42.90 23.31
N SER A 42 -12.54 42.65 23.74
CA SER A 42 -13.69 43.46 23.39
C SER A 42 -13.90 44.57 24.44
N GLY A 43 -14.00 45.82 23.96
CA GLY A 43 -14.43 46.96 24.75
C GLY A 43 -13.36 47.98 25.16
N LYS A 44 -13.69 49.28 25.06
CA LYS A 44 -12.80 50.41 25.39
C LYS A 44 -12.46 50.52 26.87
N PHE A 45 -13.09 49.75 27.75
CA PHE A 45 -12.94 49.80 29.21
C PHE A 45 -12.42 48.47 29.82
N SER A 46 -11.85 47.61 29.05
CA SER A 46 -11.22 46.41 29.60
C SER A 46 -9.95 46.83 30.37
N ASN A 47 -9.98 46.73 31.68
CA ASN A 47 -8.81 46.87 32.54
C ASN A 47 -7.81 45.72 32.40
N ASN A 48 -8.10 44.75 31.51
CA ASN A 48 -7.27 43.55 31.31
C ASN A 48 -6.12 43.89 30.33
N LYS A 49 -5.21 44.76 30.78
CA LYS A 49 -3.91 45.01 30.13
C LYS A 49 -2.89 43.92 30.43
N SER A 50 -3.33 42.77 30.94
CA SER A 50 -2.44 41.63 31.10
C SER A 50 -1.93 41.20 29.73
N GLY A 51 -0.64 40.93 29.64
CA GLY A 51 0.01 40.54 28.37
C GLY A 51 -0.67 39.34 27.70
N ASP A 52 -0.36 39.10 26.44
CA ASP A 52 -0.95 38.06 25.59
C ASP A 52 -0.82 36.63 26.14
N ASN A 53 -0.04 36.44 27.19
CA ASN A 53 0.25 35.15 27.80
C ASN A 53 -0.54 34.91 29.11
N VAL A 54 -1.73 35.48 29.25
CA VAL A 54 -2.62 35.17 30.37
C VAL A 54 -4.04 34.99 29.84
N ILE A 55 -4.64 33.85 30.17
CA ILE A 55 -6.01 33.49 29.83
C ILE A 55 -6.88 33.81 31.05
N SER A 56 -7.81 34.76 30.91
CA SER A 56 -8.72 35.14 32.00
C SER A 56 -9.78 34.05 32.20
N ASP A 57 -10.26 33.91 33.44
CA ASP A 57 -11.40 33.04 33.73
C ASP A 57 -12.66 33.53 32.99
N GLY A 58 -13.33 32.60 32.31
CA GLY A 58 -14.48 32.91 31.47
C GLY A 58 -14.15 33.39 30.06
N SER A 59 -12.88 33.40 29.64
CA SER A 59 -12.50 33.65 28.25
C SER A 59 -13.08 32.62 27.32
N ALA A 60 -13.53 33.05 26.14
CA ALA A 60 -13.92 32.12 25.07
C ALA A 60 -12.72 31.65 24.28
N VAL A 61 -12.76 30.40 23.85
CA VAL A 61 -11.78 29.83 22.96
C VAL A 61 -12.50 29.14 21.80
N VAL A 62 -12.18 29.56 20.59
CA VAL A 62 -12.83 29.05 19.37
C VAL A 62 -11.93 28.04 18.70
N VAL A 63 -12.47 26.88 18.36
CA VAL A 63 -11.78 25.82 17.60
C VAL A 63 -12.52 25.65 16.28
N ALA A 64 -11.84 25.86 15.17
CA ALA A 64 -12.39 25.63 13.84
C ALA A 64 -12.15 24.18 13.37
N ASP A 65 -12.89 23.75 12.35
CA ASP A 65 -12.67 22.44 11.74
C ASP A 65 -11.25 22.39 11.12
N GLY A 66 -10.56 21.27 11.33
CA GLY A 66 -9.17 21.09 10.87
C GLY A 66 -8.12 21.74 11.79
N GLN A 67 -8.49 22.19 12.97
CA GLN A 67 -7.59 22.72 13.99
C GLN A 67 -7.67 21.88 15.27
N CYS A 68 -6.53 21.77 15.97
CA CYS A 68 -6.49 21.28 17.33
C CYS A 68 -5.90 22.37 18.24
N LEU A 69 -6.66 22.72 19.25
CA LEU A 69 -6.26 23.68 20.28
C LEU A 69 -5.41 22.99 21.34
N LEU A 70 -4.33 23.65 21.75
CA LEU A 70 -3.52 23.31 22.92
C LEU A 70 -3.45 24.51 23.86
N ILE A 71 -3.80 24.32 25.12
CA ILE A 71 -3.53 25.30 26.18
C ILE A 71 -2.27 24.88 26.91
N VAL A 72 -1.29 25.76 26.95
CA VAL A 72 0.03 25.51 27.56
C VAL A 72 0.22 26.49 28.73
N ASP A 73 0.52 25.97 29.91
CA ASP A 73 0.85 26.74 31.10
C ASP A 73 2.27 26.41 31.56
N GLN A 74 3.13 27.41 31.62
CA GLN A 74 4.55 27.27 31.97
C GLN A 74 5.25 26.15 31.18
N GLY A 75 4.98 26.06 29.86
CA GLY A 75 5.55 25.06 28.98
C GLY A 75 4.92 23.66 29.07
N LYS A 76 3.89 23.45 29.91
CA LYS A 76 3.16 22.19 30.02
C LYS A 76 1.80 22.29 29.34
N ILE A 77 1.44 21.28 28.55
CA ILE A 77 0.10 21.18 27.95
C ILE A 77 -0.91 20.88 29.05
N MET A 78 -1.89 21.76 29.23
CA MET A 78 -2.93 21.65 30.25
C MET A 78 -4.27 21.17 29.66
N ASP A 79 -4.61 21.60 28.44
CA ASP A 79 -5.84 21.23 27.76
C ASP A 79 -5.63 20.99 26.27
N VAL A 80 -6.41 20.06 25.72
CA VAL A 80 -6.40 19.71 24.28
C VAL A 80 -7.83 19.65 23.78
N CYS A 81 -8.13 20.38 22.70
CA CYS A 81 -9.42 20.34 22.05
C CYS A 81 -9.28 20.27 20.51
N ALA A 82 -9.70 19.17 19.92
CA ALA A 82 -9.77 18.98 18.48
C ALA A 82 -11.22 18.88 17.96
N GLU A 83 -12.20 19.13 18.82
CA GLU A 83 -13.61 19.19 18.46
C GLU A 83 -13.98 20.62 18.11
N PRO A 84 -14.50 20.89 16.90
CA PRO A 84 -14.90 22.24 16.52
C PRO A 84 -15.99 22.79 17.43
N GLY A 85 -15.89 24.07 17.80
CA GLY A 85 -16.87 24.74 18.65
C GLY A 85 -16.30 25.90 19.42
N VAL A 86 -17.16 26.49 20.30
CA VAL A 86 -16.79 27.54 21.24
C VAL A 86 -16.73 26.94 22.64
N TYR A 87 -15.64 27.17 23.32
CA TYR A 87 -15.37 26.67 24.66
C TYR A 87 -15.10 27.85 25.61
N THR A 88 -15.49 27.70 26.87
CA THR A 88 -15.18 28.67 27.91
C THR A 88 -14.07 28.12 28.80
N TYR A 89 -13.01 28.87 28.95
CA TYR A 89 -11.93 28.56 29.87
C TYR A 89 -12.34 28.86 31.32
N LYS A 90 -12.19 27.89 32.22
CA LYS A 90 -12.48 28.07 33.65
C LYS A 90 -11.31 27.63 34.50
N THR A 91 -10.85 28.53 35.36
CA THR A 91 -9.88 28.23 36.41
C THR A 91 -10.55 27.37 37.49
N GLY A 92 -9.98 26.26 37.88
CA GLY A 92 -10.53 25.37 38.93
C GLY A 92 -11.29 24.13 38.43
N THR A 93 -11.49 23.96 37.12
CA THR A 93 -12.00 22.71 36.56
C THR A 93 -10.84 21.74 36.26
N THR A 94 -11.15 20.45 36.27
CA THR A 94 -10.20 19.44 35.82
C THR A 94 -9.88 19.65 34.34
N PRO A 95 -8.63 19.44 33.93
CA PRO A 95 -8.26 19.44 32.54
C PRO A 95 -9.12 18.52 31.70
N SER A 96 -9.44 18.92 30.49
CA SER A 96 -10.33 18.19 29.60
C SER A 96 -9.65 17.90 28.27
N VAL A 97 -9.91 16.71 27.70
CA VAL A 97 -9.44 16.31 26.38
C VAL A 97 -10.66 16.09 25.48
N PHE A 98 -10.85 16.99 24.53
CA PHE A 98 -11.86 16.87 23.47
C PHE A 98 -11.19 16.40 22.19
N ALA A 99 -11.22 15.07 21.95
CA ALA A 99 -10.46 14.44 20.88
C ALA A 99 -11.08 14.64 19.46
N GLY A 100 -12.38 14.99 19.37
CA GLY A 100 -13.04 15.22 18.09
C GLY A 100 -12.79 14.10 17.06
N LYS A 101 -12.39 14.48 15.86
CA LYS A 101 -12.07 13.56 14.76
C LYS A 101 -10.74 12.81 14.95
N LEU A 102 -9.91 13.22 15.91
CA LEU A 102 -8.60 12.61 16.20
C LEU A 102 -8.66 11.47 17.22
N LYS A 103 -9.85 10.93 17.49
CA LYS A 103 -10.10 9.91 18.54
C LYS A 103 -9.15 8.72 18.48
N ASP A 104 -8.77 8.27 17.31
CA ASP A 104 -7.96 7.04 17.15
C ASP A 104 -6.46 7.30 17.37
N GLY A 105 -5.96 8.49 17.02
CA GLY A 105 -4.57 8.89 17.28
C GLY A 105 -4.31 9.40 18.71
N LEU A 106 -5.35 9.95 19.35
CA LEU A 106 -5.22 10.55 20.69
C LEU A 106 -5.53 9.58 21.84
N LYS A 107 -6.29 8.50 21.60
CA LYS A 107 -6.80 7.63 22.70
C LYS A 107 -5.72 6.87 23.47
N GLY A 108 -4.64 6.45 22.81
CA GLY A 108 -3.57 5.73 23.50
C GLY A 108 -2.48 6.67 24.00
N ALA A 109 -1.85 7.40 23.08
CA ALA A 109 -0.70 8.26 23.37
C ALA A 109 -1.07 9.52 24.17
N ALA A 110 -2.29 10.06 24.00
CA ALA A 110 -2.72 11.24 24.73
C ALA A 110 -3.04 10.94 26.21
N LEU A 111 -3.65 9.81 26.52
CA LEU A 111 -3.86 9.39 27.91
C LEU A 111 -2.56 9.08 28.63
N ASP A 112 -1.61 8.47 27.96
CA ASP A 112 -0.30 8.17 28.53
C ASP A 112 0.58 9.42 28.69
N ALA A 113 0.58 10.30 27.70
CA ALA A 113 1.24 11.61 27.79
C ALA A 113 0.56 12.48 28.86
N TRP A 114 -0.77 12.47 28.89
CA TRP A 114 -1.58 13.17 29.88
C TRP A 114 -1.24 12.75 31.32
N ASN A 115 -1.17 11.45 31.59
CA ASN A 115 -0.80 10.93 32.90
C ASN A 115 0.62 11.30 33.33
N ARG A 116 1.52 11.59 32.40
CA ARG A 116 2.90 12.08 32.67
C ARG A 116 2.93 13.58 32.95
N PHE A 117 1.93 14.37 32.50
CA PHE A 117 1.91 15.83 32.61
C PHE A 117 1.09 16.35 33.80
N GLN A 118 0.37 15.51 34.53
CA GLN A 118 -0.57 15.89 35.58
C GLN A 118 0.04 16.44 36.90
N PHE A 119 1.33 16.73 37.01
CA PHE A 119 1.92 17.15 38.28
C PHE A 119 2.32 18.64 38.29
N GLY A 120 1.56 19.45 39.04
CA GLY A 120 1.96 20.74 39.61
C GLY A 120 1.45 21.97 38.90
N GLY A 121 0.19 22.37 39.15
CA GLY A 121 -0.35 23.65 38.78
C GLY A 121 -0.29 24.65 39.92
N GLY A 122 0.72 25.50 39.97
CA GLY A 122 0.55 26.84 40.54
C GLY A 122 -0.10 27.72 39.48
N ALA A 123 -0.91 28.76 39.90
CA ALA A 123 -1.47 29.72 38.97
C ALA A 123 -0.33 30.36 38.17
N GLY A 124 -0.11 29.85 36.95
CA GLY A 124 0.99 30.25 36.10
C GLY A 124 0.76 31.64 35.53
N LYS A 125 1.81 32.43 35.41
CA LYS A 125 1.81 33.72 34.77
C LYS A 125 2.05 33.66 33.25
N ASP A 126 2.31 32.47 32.67
CA ASP A 126 2.63 32.29 31.25
C ASP A 126 1.75 31.19 30.65
N GLN A 127 0.52 31.58 30.32
CA GLN A 127 -0.49 30.73 29.68
C GLN A 127 -0.59 31.08 28.21
N ARG A 128 -0.41 30.11 27.33
CA ARG A 128 -0.43 30.31 25.88
C ARG A 128 -1.43 29.37 25.24
N VAL A 129 -2.05 29.87 24.20
CA VAL A 129 -2.94 29.09 23.33
C VAL A 129 -2.21 28.81 22.02
N TYR A 130 -2.22 27.57 21.59
CA TYR A 130 -1.69 27.18 20.29
C TYR A 130 -2.75 26.43 19.49
N TYR A 131 -2.74 26.63 18.18
CA TYR A 131 -3.56 25.91 17.23
C TYR A 131 -2.67 25.08 16.32
N VAL A 132 -2.92 23.80 16.25
CA VAL A 132 -2.19 22.85 15.40
C VAL A 132 -3.07 22.47 14.21
N ASN A 133 -2.51 22.53 13.02
CA ASN A 133 -3.18 22.14 11.78
C ASN A 133 -3.33 20.62 11.72
N THR A 134 -4.58 20.12 11.67
CA THR A 134 -4.90 18.70 11.57
C THR A 134 -5.43 18.30 10.20
N LYS A 135 -5.44 19.26 9.27
CA LYS A 135 -5.76 18.98 7.86
C LYS A 135 -4.67 18.14 7.22
N GLU A 136 -4.96 17.61 6.08
CA GLU A 136 -3.96 16.96 5.24
C GLU A 136 -3.05 17.98 4.59
N ILE A 137 -1.75 17.84 4.79
CA ILE A 137 -0.71 18.71 4.22
C ILE A 137 -0.29 18.09 2.89
N ILE A 138 -0.83 18.65 1.82
CA ILE A 138 -0.67 18.17 0.44
C ILE A 138 0.49 18.87 -0.29
N GLY A 139 0.85 18.34 -1.47
CA GLY A 139 1.79 19.01 -2.39
C GLY A 139 3.27 18.86 -2.01
N ASN A 140 3.63 17.84 -1.21
CA ASN A 140 5.02 17.58 -0.85
C ASN A 140 5.68 16.77 -1.96
N LYS A 141 6.47 17.43 -2.82
CA LYS A 141 7.13 16.80 -3.97
C LYS A 141 8.39 16.03 -3.55
N TYR A 142 8.53 14.82 -4.09
CA TYR A 142 9.73 14.00 -3.92
C TYR A 142 10.29 13.55 -5.28
N GLY A 143 11.55 13.13 -5.28
CA GLY A 143 12.21 12.50 -6.41
C GLY A 143 13.49 11.81 -5.93
N THR A 144 13.76 10.63 -6.47
CA THR A 144 14.94 9.84 -6.13
C THR A 144 16.12 10.29 -6.96
N ALA A 145 17.08 10.99 -6.36
CA ALA A 145 18.32 11.40 -7.02
C ALA A 145 19.16 10.17 -7.41
N ASN A 146 19.27 9.20 -6.48
CA ASN A 146 19.93 7.92 -6.72
C ASN A 146 18.90 6.83 -7.00
N PRO A 147 19.20 5.87 -7.90
CA PRO A 147 18.32 4.74 -8.14
C PRO A 147 18.15 3.89 -6.88
N ILE A 148 16.92 3.47 -6.61
CA ILE A 148 16.59 2.53 -5.53
C ILE A 148 16.73 1.11 -6.10
N PRO A 149 17.45 0.20 -5.42
CA PRO A 149 17.53 -1.20 -5.84
C PRO A 149 16.15 -1.88 -5.81
N PHE A 150 15.77 -2.49 -6.92
CA PHE A 150 14.53 -3.23 -7.08
C PHE A 150 14.81 -4.57 -7.74
N LYS A 151 14.18 -5.64 -7.24
CA LYS A 151 14.34 -6.98 -7.81
C LYS A 151 13.12 -7.30 -8.67
N VAL A 152 13.33 -7.47 -9.96
CA VAL A 152 12.31 -7.95 -10.89
C VAL A 152 12.35 -9.47 -10.91
N VAL A 153 11.21 -10.11 -10.81
CA VAL A 153 11.08 -11.57 -10.96
C VAL A 153 11.05 -11.88 -12.44
N ILE A 154 12.09 -12.53 -12.93
CA ILE A 154 12.21 -12.93 -14.34
C ILE A 154 11.51 -14.27 -14.57
N ASP A 155 11.73 -15.24 -13.67
CA ASP A 155 11.11 -16.56 -13.76
C ASP A 155 10.49 -16.91 -12.41
N PRO A 156 9.15 -16.91 -12.32
CA PRO A 156 8.45 -17.27 -11.08
C PRO A 156 8.67 -18.72 -10.64
N ALA A 157 8.86 -19.65 -11.59
CA ALA A 157 8.95 -21.06 -11.28
C ALA A 157 10.24 -21.40 -10.51
N VAL A 158 11.36 -20.77 -10.89
CA VAL A 158 12.67 -20.94 -10.24
C VAL A 158 13.08 -19.74 -9.39
N ARG A 159 12.19 -18.76 -9.20
CA ARG A 159 12.44 -17.50 -8.47
C ARG A 159 13.71 -16.77 -8.95
N LYS A 160 13.96 -16.79 -10.24
CA LYS A 160 15.09 -16.08 -10.82
C LYS A 160 14.78 -14.58 -10.84
N THR A 161 15.61 -13.80 -10.19
CA THR A 161 15.42 -12.33 -10.08
C THR A 161 16.60 -11.58 -10.70
N LEU A 162 16.31 -10.40 -11.24
CA LEU A 162 17.28 -9.42 -11.70
C LEU A 162 17.19 -8.18 -10.81
N SER A 163 18.32 -7.68 -10.31
CA SER A 163 18.38 -6.42 -9.59
C SER A 163 18.58 -5.28 -10.57
N ILE A 164 17.71 -4.29 -10.51
CA ILE A 164 17.73 -3.06 -11.33
C ILE A 164 17.71 -1.83 -10.44
N GLY A 165 18.08 -0.68 -10.99
CA GLY A 165 18.00 0.61 -10.33
C GLY A 165 16.77 1.39 -10.78
N VAL A 166 15.79 1.56 -9.87
CA VAL A 166 14.55 2.29 -10.15
C VAL A 166 14.63 3.72 -9.65
N ARG A 167 14.31 4.69 -10.51
CA ARG A 167 14.08 6.09 -10.12
C ARG A 167 12.61 6.40 -10.24
N CYS A 168 12.09 7.17 -9.29
CA CYS A 168 10.72 7.64 -9.32
C CYS A 168 10.61 9.06 -8.79
N ASN A 169 9.51 9.71 -9.15
CA ASN A 169 9.10 10.99 -8.59
C ASN A 169 7.58 11.01 -8.40
N GLY A 170 7.12 11.92 -7.55
CA GLY A 170 5.71 12.07 -7.25
C GLY A 170 5.49 13.05 -6.10
N GLU A 171 4.36 12.89 -5.46
CA GLU A 171 3.95 13.72 -4.33
C GLU A 171 3.48 12.83 -3.19
N TYR A 172 3.62 13.31 -1.97
CA TYR A 172 3.04 12.68 -0.78
C TYR A 172 2.33 13.72 0.05
N SER A 173 1.42 13.26 0.87
CA SER A 173 0.78 14.07 1.90
C SER A 173 0.99 13.45 3.27
N TYR A 174 0.90 14.28 4.30
CA TYR A 174 0.96 13.83 5.68
C TYR A 174 -0.08 14.56 6.53
N LYS A 175 -0.38 13.99 7.70
CA LYS A 175 -1.27 14.56 8.71
C LYS A 175 -0.62 14.58 10.06
N ILE A 176 -0.94 15.59 10.85
CA ILE A 176 -0.63 15.61 12.30
C ILE A 176 -1.79 14.88 12.99
N VAL A 177 -1.52 13.65 13.44
CA VAL A 177 -2.50 12.77 14.10
C VAL A 177 -2.41 12.87 15.63
N ASN A 178 -1.27 13.29 16.15
CA ASN A 178 -1.09 13.58 17.57
C ASN A 178 -0.48 14.98 17.77
N PRO A 179 -1.32 16.02 17.89
CA PRO A 179 -0.88 17.41 18.05
C PRO A 179 -0.01 17.66 19.27
N MET A 180 -0.18 16.89 20.35
CA MET A 180 0.63 17.03 21.57
C MET A 180 2.07 16.58 21.34
N LEU A 181 2.26 15.42 20.71
CA LEU A 181 3.59 14.93 20.34
C LEU A 181 4.27 15.87 19.35
N PHE A 182 3.49 16.38 18.37
CA PHE A 182 4.00 17.34 17.40
C PHE A 182 4.49 18.62 18.08
N TYR A 183 3.68 19.19 19.00
CA TYR A 183 4.05 20.38 19.75
C TYR A 183 5.28 20.13 20.62
N THR A 184 5.28 19.07 21.42
CA THR A 184 6.39 18.81 22.36
C THR A 184 7.69 18.41 21.68
N GLY A 185 7.61 17.65 20.57
CA GLY A 185 8.76 17.13 19.87
C GLY A 185 9.36 18.08 18.84
N ILE A 186 8.55 19.00 18.28
CA ILE A 186 8.97 19.81 17.13
C ILE A 186 8.67 21.28 17.31
N ALA A 187 7.41 21.65 17.51
CA ALA A 187 6.93 23.02 17.40
C ALA A 187 6.77 23.73 18.77
N GLY A 188 7.46 23.24 19.81
CA GLY A 188 7.37 23.81 21.15
C GLY A 188 7.83 25.26 21.22
N ASN A 189 7.06 26.09 21.96
CA ASN A 189 7.40 27.51 22.26
C ASN A 189 7.53 28.42 21.04
N VAL A 190 6.79 28.15 19.97
CA VAL A 190 6.69 29.02 18.80
C VAL A 190 6.19 30.41 19.24
N THR A 191 6.82 31.45 18.72
CA THR A 191 6.45 32.84 19.06
C THR A 191 5.23 33.30 18.30
N THR A 192 5.09 32.94 17.04
CA THR A 192 3.96 33.28 16.14
C THR A 192 3.45 32.07 15.39
N THR A 193 4.21 31.57 14.41
CA THR A 193 3.86 30.47 13.53
C THR A 193 5.00 29.48 13.42
N TYR A 194 4.67 28.21 13.21
CA TYR A 194 5.60 27.18 12.79
C TYR A 194 5.22 26.74 11.37
N GLU A 195 6.09 27.02 10.43
CA GLU A 195 5.83 26.79 9.02
C GLU A 195 6.33 25.40 8.58
N ARG A 196 5.65 24.84 7.60
CA ARG A 196 5.99 23.57 6.93
C ARG A 196 7.45 23.56 6.43
N ALA A 197 7.89 24.65 5.82
CA ALA A 197 9.23 24.79 5.26
C ALA A 197 10.36 24.46 6.26
N THR A 198 10.11 24.63 7.56
CA THR A 198 11.09 24.34 8.62
C THR A 198 11.41 22.86 8.73
N ILE A 199 10.46 21.96 8.41
CA ILE A 199 10.60 20.51 8.58
C ILE A 199 10.59 19.72 7.27
N ASP A 200 10.15 20.33 6.16
CA ASP A 200 9.94 19.66 4.87
C ASP A 200 11.17 18.89 4.38
N SER A 201 12.34 19.47 4.47
CA SER A 201 13.59 18.81 4.02
C SER A 201 13.88 17.54 4.80
N GLN A 202 13.63 17.57 6.12
CA GLN A 202 13.81 16.41 6.99
C GLN A 202 12.79 15.32 6.69
N LEU A 203 11.52 15.68 6.58
CA LEU A 203 10.45 14.73 6.26
C LEU A 203 10.68 14.07 4.91
N LYS A 204 11.04 14.85 3.89
CA LYS A 204 11.37 14.33 2.56
C LYS A 204 12.54 13.34 2.58
N SER A 205 13.60 13.64 3.31
CA SER A 205 14.75 12.75 3.45
C SER A 205 14.38 11.43 4.12
N GLU A 206 13.54 11.47 5.16
CA GLU A 206 13.08 10.29 5.88
C GLU A 206 12.13 9.43 5.02
N VAL A 207 11.21 10.06 4.27
CA VAL A 207 10.34 9.37 3.29
C VAL A 207 11.17 8.66 2.23
N LEU A 208 12.18 9.32 1.65
CA LEU A 208 13.05 8.71 0.64
C LEU A 208 13.85 7.53 1.21
N SER A 209 14.28 7.61 2.47
CA SER A 209 14.92 6.47 3.15
C SER A 209 13.95 5.30 3.35
N ALA A 210 12.72 5.57 3.78
CA ALA A 210 11.70 4.55 4.01
C ALA A 210 11.20 3.93 2.70
N LEU A 211 11.24 4.67 1.60
CA LEU A 211 10.82 4.20 0.28
C LEU A 211 11.64 3.00 -0.21
N GLN A 212 12.90 2.89 0.21
CA GLN A 212 13.72 1.71 -0.10
C GLN A 212 13.13 0.42 0.51
N ALA A 213 12.64 0.50 1.75
CA ALA A 213 11.99 -0.62 2.41
C ALA A 213 10.64 -0.95 1.76
N ALA A 214 9.86 0.07 1.37
CA ALA A 214 8.60 -0.10 0.67
C ALA A 214 8.79 -0.80 -0.69
N PHE A 215 9.78 -0.37 -1.48
CA PHE A 215 10.11 -1.01 -2.77
C PHE A 215 10.62 -2.44 -2.57
N GLY A 216 11.38 -2.70 -1.51
CA GLY A 216 11.79 -4.05 -1.14
C GLY A 216 10.62 -5.00 -0.90
N ARG A 217 9.53 -4.51 -0.28
CA ARG A 217 8.29 -5.29 -0.05
C ARG A 217 7.54 -5.56 -1.34
N LEU A 218 7.35 -4.56 -2.19
CA LEU A 218 6.71 -4.74 -3.50
C LEU A 218 7.47 -5.77 -4.34
N SER A 219 8.79 -5.64 -4.39
CA SER A 219 9.67 -6.58 -5.07
C SER A 219 9.54 -8.01 -4.51
N ALA A 220 9.45 -8.18 -3.18
CA ALA A 220 9.28 -9.49 -2.54
C ALA A 220 7.94 -10.15 -2.87
N GLN A 221 6.91 -9.37 -3.17
CA GLN A 221 5.60 -9.83 -3.61
C GLN A 221 5.53 -10.12 -5.11
N GLY A 222 6.61 -9.84 -5.86
CA GLY A 222 6.68 -10.10 -7.29
C GLY A 222 6.05 -9.02 -8.15
N VAL A 223 5.78 -7.83 -7.60
CA VAL A 223 5.27 -6.68 -8.34
C VAL A 223 6.33 -6.22 -9.34
N ASP A 224 5.93 -5.98 -10.59
CA ASP A 224 6.84 -5.42 -11.59
C ASP A 224 7.09 -3.93 -11.33
N TYR A 225 8.26 -3.43 -11.73
CA TYR A 225 8.61 -2.02 -11.54
C TYR A 225 7.66 -1.06 -12.28
N SER A 226 7.08 -1.49 -13.40
CA SER A 226 6.11 -0.71 -14.18
C SER A 226 4.75 -0.60 -13.49
N GLU A 227 4.44 -1.53 -12.59
CA GLU A 227 3.20 -1.59 -11.83
C GLU A 227 3.26 -0.83 -10.50
N ILE A 228 4.44 -0.35 -10.10
CA ILE A 228 4.61 0.44 -8.85
C ILE A 228 3.56 1.54 -8.69
N PRO A 229 3.19 2.34 -9.73
CA PRO A 229 2.16 3.38 -9.61
C PRO A 229 0.75 2.86 -9.28
N LEU A 230 0.48 1.58 -9.50
CA LEU A 230 -0.81 0.94 -9.20
C LEU A 230 -0.92 0.47 -7.74
N HIS A 231 0.22 0.36 -7.03
CA HIS A 231 0.30 -0.18 -5.67
C HIS A 231 0.61 0.88 -4.61
N THR A 232 0.06 2.09 -4.79
CA THR A 232 0.32 3.25 -3.90
C THR A 232 -0.11 3.01 -2.46
N ASP A 233 -1.24 2.32 -2.23
CA ASP A 233 -1.72 1.99 -0.89
C ASP A 233 -0.73 1.11 -0.13
N MET A 234 -0.15 0.11 -0.80
CA MET A 234 0.88 -0.75 -0.22
C MET A 234 2.16 0.03 0.12
N ILE A 235 2.49 1.05 -0.68
CA ILE A 235 3.61 1.94 -0.39
C ILE A 235 3.30 2.77 0.85
N VAL A 236 2.09 3.34 0.98
CA VAL A 236 1.67 4.10 2.16
C VAL A 236 1.77 3.27 3.43
N ASP A 237 1.27 2.03 3.42
CA ASP A 237 1.34 1.12 4.55
C ASP A 237 2.79 0.80 4.93
N ALA A 238 3.62 0.50 3.95
CA ALA A 238 5.04 0.21 4.17
C ALA A 238 5.82 1.43 4.67
N LEU A 239 5.51 2.63 4.17
CA LEU A 239 6.10 3.88 4.64
C LEU A 239 5.69 4.16 6.10
N ASN A 240 4.40 4.05 6.42
CA ASN A 240 3.91 4.28 7.77
C ASN A 240 4.53 3.29 8.77
N GLU A 241 4.68 2.02 8.41
CA GLU A 241 5.35 1.06 9.27
C GLU A 241 6.83 1.41 9.48
N ALA A 242 7.55 1.72 8.40
CA ALA A 242 8.97 2.06 8.49
C ALA A 242 9.23 3.38 9.23
N LEU A 243 8.31 4.34 9.12
CA LEU A 243 8.42 5.66 9.74
C LEU A 243 7.79 5.73 11.13
N SER A 244 6.97 4.75 11.55
CA SER A 244 6.23 4.77 12.82
C SER A 244 7.06 5.21 14.03
N PRO A 245 8.26 4.67 14.28
CA PRO A 245 9.04 5.05 15.47
C PRO A 245 9.40 6.54 15.50
N LYS A 246 9.66 7.14 14.33
CA LYS A 246 10.07 8.54 14.24
C LYS A 246 8.88 9.49 14.06
N TRP A 247 7.92 9.08 13.25
CA TRP A 247 6.80 9.92 12.84
C TRP A 247 5.61 9.79 13.77
N ALA A 248 4.99 8.59 13.85
CA ALA A 248 3.79 8.40 14.64
C ALA A 248 4.08 8.50 16.15
N GLU A 249 5.08 7.76 16.62
CA GLU A 249 5.42 7.67 18.04
C GLU A 249 6.28 8.83 18.53
N GLY A 250 7.19 9.33 17.69
CA GLY A 250 8.09 10.41 18.04
C GLY A 250 7.54 11.82 17.82
N ARG A 251 6.76 12.02 16.76
CA ARG A 251 6.31 13.36 16.30
C ARG A 251 4.82 13.50 16.12
N GLY A 252 4.07 12.42 16.21
CA GLY A 252 2.62 12.43 16.02
C GLY A 252 2.17 12.75 14.59
N ILE A 253 2.94 12.36 13.57
CA ILE A 253 2.63 12.55 12.15
C ILE A 253 2.54 11.20 11.43
N THR A 254 1.78 11.15 10.33
CA THR A 254 1.63 9.95 9.51
C THR A 254 1.53 10.34 8.04
N VAL A 255 2.01 9.46 7.15
CA VAL A 255 1.76 9.60 5.71
C VAL A 255 0.28 9.32 5.45
N ALA A 256 -0.40 10.24 4.79
CA ALA A 256 -1.81 10.11 4.45
C ALA A 256 -2.03 9.60 3.03
N SER A 257 -1.21 10.08 2.08
CA SER A 257 -1.24 9.60 0.70
C SER A 257 0.16 9.63 0.09
N PHE A 258 0.36 8.81 -0.93
CA PHE A 258 1.60 8.75 -1.69
C PHE A 258 1.26 8.48 -3.16
N SER A 259 1.79 9.30 -4.06
CA SER A 259 1.60 9.12 -5.49
C SER A 259 2.94 8.92 -6.19
N VAL A 260 2.95 8.13 -7.23
CA VAL A 260 4.10 7.92 -8.09
C VAL A 260 3.72 8.39 -9.50
N ASN A 261 4.24 9.55 -9.89
CA ASN A 261 3.90 10.16 -11.18
C ASN A 261 4.69 9.54 -12.32
N SER A 262 5.94 9.13 -12.06
CA SER A 262 6.74 8.42 -13.05
C SER A 262 7.71 7.45 -12.38
N VAL A 263 7.95 6.35 -13.09
CA VAL A 263 8.97 5.35 -12.77
C VAL A 263 9.89 5.22 -13.97
N SER A 264 11.19 5.21 -13.73
CA SER A 264 12.18 5.03 -14.78
C SER A 264 13.33 4.14 -14.32
N VAL A 265 13.88 3.41 -15.27
CA VAL A 265 15.07 2.57 -15.10
C VAL A 265 16.12 3.00 -16.11
N SER A 266 17.39 2.68 -15.87
CA SER A 266 18.46 3.02 -16.80
C SER A 266 18.30 2.25 -18.13
N GLU A 267 18.80 2.82 -19.23
CA GLU A 267 18.79 2.13 -20.53
C GLU A 267 19.59 0.82 -20.51
N GLU A 268 20.60 0.73 -19.66
CA GLU A 268 21.36 -0.50 -19.43
C GLU A 268 20.50 -1.57 -18.77
N ASP A 269 19.73 -1.21 -17.76
CA ASP A 269 18.86 -2.16 -17.07
C ASP A 269 17.67 -2.58 -17.93
N LYS A 270 17.11 -1.66 -18.75
CA LYS A 270 16.12 -2.02 -19.76
C LYS A 270 16.65 -3.06 -20.74
N LYS A 271 17.86 -2.86 -21.25
CA LYS A 271 18.51 -3.83 -22.15
C LYS A 271 18.74 -5.18 -21.46
N LYS A 272 19.13 -5.18 -20.18
CA LYS A 272 19.29 -6.44 -19.41
C LYS A 272 17.96 -7.18 -19.28
N ILE A 273 16.87 -6.48 -18.97
CA ILE A 273 15.52 -7.05 -18.89
C ILE A 273 15.14 -7.64 -20.25
N GLN A 274 15.23 -6.88 -21.32
CA GLN A 274 14.90 -7.32 -22.69
C GLN A 274 15.72 -8.54 -23.13
N ASN A 275 17.01 -8.53 -22.86
CA ASN A 275 17.88 -9.68 -23.19
C ASN A 275 17.49 -10.94 -22.41
N LEU A 276 17.10 -10.79 -21.14
CA LEU A 276 16.65 -11.90 -20.33
C LEU A 276 15.29 -12.43 -20.77
N GLU A 277 14.35 -11.53 -21.10
CA GLU A 277 13.04 -11.91 -21.66
C GLU A 277 13.20 -12.66 -22.98
N GLN A 278 14.09 -12.17 -23.88
CA GLN A 278 14.42 -12.87 -25.12
C GLN A 278 15.04 -14.24 -24.86
N ALA A 279 15.97 -14.35 -23.89
CA ALA A 279 16.58 -15.62 -23.52
C ALA A 279 15.56 -16.60 -22.96
N MET A 280 14.56 -16.14 -22.20
CA MET A 280 13.47 -16.99 -21.71
C MET A 280 12.57 -17.47 -22.84
N ILE A 281 12.20 -16.59 -23.76
CA ILE A 281 11.44 -16.95 -24.96
C ILE A 281 12.18 -18.01 -25.76
N MET A 282 13.52 -17.87 -25.89
CA MET A 282 14.35 -18.84 -26.60
C MET A 282 14.61 -20.15 -25.81
N SER A 283 14.37 -20.15 -24.49
CA SER A 283 14.48 -21.37 -23.69
C SER A 283 13.28 -22.29 -23.83
N ASP A 284 12.14 -21.79 -24.30
CA ASP A 284 10.98 -22.60 -24.67
C ASP A 284 11.19 -23.13 -26.11
N PRO A 285 11.30 -24.45 -26.31
CA PRO A 285 11.59 -25.01 -27.63
C PRO A 285 10.54 -24.65 -28.67
N MET A 286 9.29 -24.48 -28.27
CA MET A 286 8.19 -24.14 -29.16
C MET A 286 8.23 -22.67 -29.62
N MET A 287 8.55 -21.76 -28.70
CA MET A 287 8.74 -20.35 -29.01
C MET A 287 10.04 -20.10 -29.78
N ALA A 288 11.12 -20.80 -29.42
CA ALA A 288 12.39 -20.75 -30.15
C ALA A 288 12.24 -21.20 -31.60
N ALA A 289 11.46 -22.27 -31.85
CA ALA A 289 11.17 -22.75 -33.19
C ALA A 289 10.36 -21.70 -34.01
N GLY A 290 9.37 -21.04 -33.38
CA GLY A 290 8.60 -19.97 -34.00
C GLY A 290 9.48 -18.77 -34.40
N ASN A 291 10.34 -18.32 -33.50
CA ASN A 291 11.27 -17.21 -33.78
C ASN A 291 12.29 -17.58 -34.87
N LEU A 292 12.79 -18.81 -34.86
CA LEU A 292 13.71 -19.27 -35.90
C LEU A 292 13.03 -19.33 -37.27
N ALA A 293 11.79 -19.84 -37.33
CA ALA A 293 10.99 -19.85 -38.55
C ALA A 293 10.70 -18.45 -39.09
N GLN A 294 10.42 -17.50 -38.19
CA GLN A 294 10.20 -16.09 -38.58
C GLN A 294 11.50 -15.43 -39.06
N ALA A 295 12.62 -15.63 -38.36
CA ALA A 295 13.93 -15.13 -38.79
C ALA A 295 14.34 -15.71 -40.16
N GLN A 296 14.03 -16.98 -40.43
CA GLN A 296 14.25 -17.59 -41.75
C GLN A 296 13.34 -16.95 -42.83
N ALA A 297 12.07 -16.70 -42.51
CA ALA A 297 11.15 -16.03 -43.45
C ALA A 297 11.59 -14.61 -43.76
N ASP A 298 12.07 -13.87 -42.78
CA ASP A 298 12.57 -12.48 -42.94
C ASP A 298 13.88 -12.44 -43.73
N ALA A 299 14.77 -13.41 -43.46
CA ALA A 299 15.99 -13.58 -44.25
C ALA A 299 15.67 -13.91 -45.73
N MET A 300 14.67 -14.76 -45.98
CA MET A 300 14.19 -15.06 -47.32
C MET A 300 13.58 -13.83 -48.02
N ARG A 301 12.75 -13.03 -47.27
CA ARG A 301 12.21 -11.78 -47.84
C ARG A 301 13.28 -10.78 -48.18
N THR A 302 14.28 -10.62 -47.30
CA THR A 302 15.40 -9.73 -47.53
C THR A 302 16.27 -10.19 -48.71
N ALA A 303 16.53 -11.50 -48.84
CA ALA A 303 17.24 -12.09 -49.95
C ALA A 303 16.44 -11.95 -51.27
N ALA A 304 15.14 -12.10 -51.26
CA ALA A 304 14.29 -11.94 -52.45
C ALA A 304 14.20 -10.47 -52.91
N GLY A 305 14.38 -9.49 -52.01
CA GLY A 305 14.42 -8.07 -52.33
C GLY A 305 15.73 -7.58 -52.97
N ASN A 306 16.81 -8.37 -52.91
CA ASN A 306 18.13 -8.03 -53.45
C ASN A 306 18.35 -8.72 -54.80
N GLN A 307 18.49 -7.96 -55.91
CA GLN A 307 18.65 -8.45 -57.27
C GLN A 307 19.87 -9.38 -57.52
N GLY A 308 20.77 -9.54 -56.56
CA GLY A 308 21.97 -10.42 -56.66
C GLY A 308 22.07 -11.49 -55.57
N GLY A 309 21.17 -11.51 -54.55
CA GLY A 309 21.35 -12.29 -53.33
C GLY A 309 20.53 -13.59 -53.25
N ALA A 310 19.50 -13.76 -54.07
CA ALA A 310 18.58 -14.89 -53.99
C ALA A 310 19.28 -16.25 -54.19
N MET A 311 20.24 -16.33 -55.05
CA MET A 311 20.95 -17.59 -55.39
C MET A 311 21.99 -17.94 -54.34
N ALA A 312 22.71 -16.99 -53.76
CA ALA A 312 23.70 -17.20 -52.70
C ALA A 312 23.03 -17.53 -51.34
N GLY A 313 21.86 -16.92 -51.06
CA GLY A 313 21.05 -17.21 -49.86
C GLY A 313 20.45 -18.59 -49.84
N PHE A 314 20.01 -19.09 -51.02
CA PHE A 314 19.45 -20.41 -51.15
C PHE A 314 20.51 -21.54 -51.02
N MET A 315 21.73 -21.29 -51.54
CA MET A 315 22.87 -22.21 -51.45
C MET A 315 23.42 -22.24 -50.00
N GLY A 316 23.44 -21.14 -49.27
CA GLY A 316 23.88 -21.07 -47.87
C GLY A 316 22.93 -21.80 -46.94
N MET A 317 21.62 -21.74 -47.18
CA MET A 317 20.61 -22.41 -46.36
C MET A 317 20.54 -23.92 -46.60
N GLY A 318 20.79 -24.38 -47.82
CA GLY A 318 20.91 -25.81 -48.13
C GLY A 318 22.13 -26.48 -47.42
N MET A 319 23.23 -25.75 -47.31
CA MET A 319 24.42 -26.26 -46.61
C MET A 319 24.30 -26.23 -45.08
N ALA A 320 23.62 -25.22 -44.51
CA ALA A 320 23.36 -25.13 -43.05
C ALA A 320 22.42 -26.28 -42.56
N GLY A 321 21.49 -26.71 -43.39
CA GLY A 321 20.62 -27.88 -43.10
C GLY A 321 21.33 -29.21 -43.12
N MET A 322 22.44 -29.35 -43.88
CA MET A 322 23.24 -30.57 -43.95
C MET A 322 24.33 -30.68 -42.88
N SER A 323 24.71 -29.60 -42.21
CA SER A 323 25.81 -29.57 -41.24
C SER A 323 25.38 -29.73 -39.77
N GLY A 324 24.17 -30.23 -39.49
CA GLY A 324 23.72 -30.54 -38.13
C GLY A 324 23.27 -29.29 -37.29
N GLY A 325 22.92 -28.20 -37.96
CA GLY A 325 22.33 -27.02 -37.30
C GLY A 325 20.93 -27.31 -36.77
N LEU A 326 20.61 -26.75 -35.64
CA LEU A 326 19.28 -26.81 -35.01
C LEU A 326 18.17 -26.48 -36.02
N ASN A 327 17.31 -27.43 -36.30
CA ASN A 327 16.20 -27.29 -37.24
C ASN A 327 14.94 -26.90 -36.48
N ALA A 328 14.16 -26.00 -37.03
CA ALA A 328 12.88 -25.58 -36.42
C ALA A 328 11.96 -26.77 -36.13
N ASN A 329 11.98 -27.79 -37.03
CA ASN A 329 11.19 -29.00 -36.85
C ASN A 329 11.63 -29.84 -35.63
N ASP A 330 12.93 -29.92 -35.34
CA ASP A 330 13.47 -30.66 -34.19
C ASP A 330 13.09 -29.95 -32.88
N LEU A 331 13.11 -28.61 -32.86
CA LEU A 331 12.69 -27.81 -31.73
C LEU A 331 11.15 -27.91 -31.50
N PHE A 332 10.35 -27.93 -32.56
CA PHE A 332 8.92 -28.18 -32.45
C PHE A 332 8.60 -29.57 -31.90
N ALA A 333 9.33 -30.58 -32.36
CA ALA A 333 9.19 -31.96 -31.85
C ALA A 333 9.55 -32.05 -30.37
N GLN A 334 10.63 -31.39 -29.95
CA GLN A 334 11.07 -31.32 -28.55
C GLN A 334 10.08 -30.58 -27.69
N GLY A 335 9.50 -29.44 -28.18
CA GLY A 335 8.46 -28.67 -27.48
C GLY A 335 7.16 -29.47 -27.27
N MET A 336 6.72 -30.22 -28.28
CA MET A 336 5.56 -31.13 -28.15
C MET A 336 5.81 -32.24 -27.12
N GLN A 337 7.03 -32.78 -27.07
CA GLN A 337 7.40 -33.82 -26.11
C GLN A 337 7.44 -33.31 -24.66
N MET A 338 7.93 -32.07 -24.42
CA MET A 338 7.91 -31.44 -23.11
C MET A 338 6.48 -31.10 -22.68
N GLN A 339 5.62 -30.63 -23.58
CA GLN A 339 4.22 -30.33 -23.28
C GLN A 339 3.41 -31.59 -22.92
N GLN A 340 3.76 -32.76 -23.47
CA GLN A 340 3.18 -34.02 -23.06
C GLN A 340 3.63 -34.46 -21.66
N MET A 341 4.85 -34.09 -21.23
CA MET A 341 5.35 -34.40 -19.88
C MET A 341 4.78 -33.48 -18.81
N GLN A 342 4.37 -32.27 -19.18
CA GLN A 342 3.77 -31.29 -18.23
C GLN A 342 2.24 -31.37 -18.12
N ARG A 343 1.56 -32.15 -18.95
CA ARG A 343 0.15 -32.45 -18.67
C ARG A 343 0.11 -33.30 -17.39
N PRO A 344 -0.62 -32.85 -16.35
CA PRO A 344 -0.94 -33.72 -15.24
C PRO A 344 -1.56 -34.95 -15.86
N GLN A 345 -0.94 -36.09 -15.69
CA GLN A 345 -1.50 -37.39 -16.09
C GLN A 345 -2.85 -37.47 -15.38
N ALA A 346 -3.92 -37.22 -16.13
CA ALA A 346 -5.20 -37.75 -15.75
C ALA A 346 -4.94 -39.22 -15.47
N PRO A 347 -5.42 -39.78 -14.34
CA PRO A 347 -5.14 -41.21 -14.03
C PRO A 347 -5.51 -42.00 -15.27
N GLN A 348 -4.52 -42.60 -15.87
CA GLN A 348 -4.72 -43.60 -16.89
C GLN A 348 -5.62 -44.66 -16.24
N GLN A 349 -6.91 -44.61 -16.56
CA GLN A 349 -7.77 -45.76 -16.35
C GLN A 349 -7.07 -46.87 -17.14
N ALA A 350 -6.45 -47.78 -16.38
CA ALA A 350 -5.95 -48.99 -16.92
C ALA A 350 -7.02 -49.53 -17.89
N ALA A 351 -6.64 -49.79 -19.12
CA ALA A 351 -7.53 -50.38 -20.10
C ALA A 351 -7.92 -51.76 -19.57
N GLY A 352 -8.88 -51.78 -18.63
CA GLY A 352 -9.43 -53.01 -18.04
C GLY A 352 -10.34 -53.63 -19.06
N GLY A 353 -9.77 -54.53 -19.84
CA GLY A 353 -10.59 -55.44 -20.60
C GLY A 353 -11.50 -56.21 -19.64
N TRP A 354 -12.75 -56.40 -20.00
CA TRP A 354 -13.67 -57.29 -19.28
C TRP A 354 -13.73 -58.65 -19.97
N THR A 355 -13.86 -59.69 -19.18
CA THR A 355 -13.97 -61.07 -19.72
C THR A 355 -15.44 -61.38 -19.97
N CYS A 356 -15.79 -61.72 -21.21
CA CYS A 356 -17.11 -62.11 -21.60
C CYS A 356 -17.44 -63.53 -21.14
N ALA A 357 -18.71 -63.89 -21.00
CA ALA A 357 -19.16 -65.24 -20.66
C ALA A 357 -18.71 -66.30 -21.67
N CYS A 358 -18.37 -65.91 -22.89
CA CYS A 358 -17.82 -66.78 -23.92
C CYS A 358 -16.29 -67.01 -23.75
N GLY A 359 -15.63 -66.45 -22.75
CA GLY A 359 -14.20 -66.59 -22.48
C GLY A 359 -13.31 -65.58 -23.18
N ALA A 360 -13.80 -64.73 -24.07
CA ALA A 360 -13.03 -63.71 -24.76
C ALA A 360 -12.84 -62.43 -23.94
N THR A 361 -11.68 -61.81 -24.04
CA THR A 361 -11.39 -60.50 -23.40
C THR A 361 -11.79 -59.36 -24.35
N ALA A 362 -12.68 -58.49 -23.90
CA ALA A 362 -13.18 -57.35 -24.66
C ALA A 362 -12.82 -56.03 -24.00
N THR A 363 -12.41 -55.00 -24.75
CA THR A 363 -12.11 -53.65 -24.31
C THR A 363 -13.23 -52.68 -24.58
N GLY A 364 -14.20 -53.05 -25.44
CA GLY A 364 -15.34 -52.23 -25.84
C GLY A 364 -16.63 -52.48 -25.05
N LYS A 365 -17.74 -51.85 -25.48
CA LYS A 365 -19.10 -52.03 -24.91
C LYS A 365 -19.74 -53.37 -25.25
N PHE A 366 -19.22 -54.05 -26.28
CA PHE A 366 -19.71 -55.37 -26.75
C PHE A 366 -18.52 -56.30 -26.94
N CYS A 367 -18.75 -57.60 -26.76
CA CYS A 367 -17.79 -58.64 -27.04
C CYS A 367 -17.62 -58.82 -28.57
N PRO A 368 -16.38 -58.76 -29.09
CA PRO A 368 -16.15 -58.93 -30.55
C PRO A 368 -16.45 -60.33 -31.07
N GLU A 369 -16.40 -61.34 -30.21
CA GLU A 369 -16.61 -62.74 -30.61
C GLU A 369 -18.08 -63.17 -30.62
N CYS A 370 -18.88 -62.73 -29.62
CA CYS A 370 -20.26 -63.17 -29.48
C CYS A 370 -21.29 -62.06 -29.44
N GLY A 371 -20.90 -60.78 -29.57
CA GLY A 371 -21.79 -59.62 -29.55
C GLY A 371 -22.45 -59.27 -28.21
N SER A 372 -22.12 -60.00 -27.11
CA SER A 372 -22.72 -59.77 -25.81
C SER A 372 -22.29 -58.40 -25.22
N LYS A 373 -23.23 -57.67 -24.63
CA LYS A 373 -23.01 -56.36 -24.00
C LYS A 373 -22.19 -56.54 -22.69
N LYS A 374 -21.27 -55.62 -22.44
CA LYS A 374 -20.52 -55.53 -21.17
C LYS A 374 -21.50 -55.49 -19.99
N PRO A 375 -21.32 -56.35 -18.96
CA PRO A 375 -22.13 -56.31 -17.76
C PRO A 375 -21.99 -54.94 -17.06
N GLU A 376 -23.10 -54.32 -16.73
CA GLU A 376 -23.09 -53.06 -15.99
C GLU A 376 -22.66 -53.35 -14.52
N PRO A 377 -21.80 -52.54 -13.93
CA PRO A 377 -21.44 -52.68 -12.53
C PRO A 377 -22.68 -52.51 -11.67
N LYS A 378 -23.04 -53.47 -10.86
CA LYS A 378 -24.13 -53.31 -9.87
C LYS A 378 -23.77 -52.24 -8.88
N VAL A 379 -24.48 -51.14 -8.93
CA VAL A 379 -24.33 -50.04 -7.95
C VAL A 379 -24.77 -50.58 -6.59
N GLY A 380 -23.83 -50.68 -5.67
CA GLY A 380 -24.14 -51.10 -4.31
C GLY A 380 -25.01 -50.03 -3.58
N TRP A 381 -25.99 -50.50 -2.83
CA TRP A 381 -26.80 -49.65 -1.96
C TRP A 381 -26.35 -49.77 -0.49
N LYS A 382 -26.55 -48.73 0.31
CA LYS A 382 -26.25 -48.76 1.74
C LYS A 382 -27.45 -49.28 2.51
N CYS A 383 -27.30 -50.36 3.25
CA CYS A 383 -28.30 -50.88 4.15
C CYS A 383 -28.41 -49.99 5.43
N ALA A 384 -29.55 -49.98 6.10
CA ALA A 384 -29.77 -49.31 7.38
C ALA A 384 -28.79 -49.75 8.47
N CYS A 385 -28.22 -50.95 8.39
CA CYS A 385 -27.18 -51.43 9.30
C CYS A 385 -25.78 -50.85 9.03
N GLY A 386 -25.61 -50.01 7.97
CA GLY A 386 -24.35 -49.42 7.60
C GLY A 386 -23.51 -50.16 6.59
N ALA A 387 -23.87 -51.41 6.23
CA ALA A 387 -23.16 -52.23 5.25
C ALA A 387 -23.45 -51.78 3.80
N THR A 388 -22.44 -51.80 2.93
CA THR A 388 -22.61 -51.58 1.50
C THR A 388 -22.84 -52.91 0.79
N VAL A 389 -24.00 -53.06 0.14
CA VAL A 389 -24.50 -54.33 -0.43
C VAL A 389 -24.62 -54.22 -1.93
N THR A 390 -24.12 -55.21 -2.66
CA THR A 390 -24.22 -55.30 -4.13
C THR A 390 -25.33 -56.28 -4.58
N GLY A 391 -25.98 -56.97 -3.66
CA GLY A 391 -27.08 -57.89 -3.90
C GLY A 391 -28.45 -57.33 -3.58
N ASN A 392 -29.49 -58.14 -3.73
CA ASN A 392 -30.86 -57.72 -3.45
C ASN A 392 -31.22 -57.78 -1.95
N PHE A 393 -30.39 -58.42 -1.12
CA PHE A 393 -30.57 -58.50 0.34
C PHE A 393 -29.24 -58.25 1.04
N CYS A 394 -29.30 -57.68 2.22
CA CYS A 394 -28.12 -57.41 3.04
C CYS A 394 -27.66 -58.70 3.73
N PRO A 395 -26.42 -59.18 3.54
CA PRO A 395 -25.93 -60.41 4.15
C PRO A 395 -25.72 -60.26 5.70
N GLU A 396 -25.59 -59.01 6.18
CA GLU A 396 -25.31 -58.78 7.61
C GLU A 396 -26.63 -58.75 8.47
N CYS A 397 -27.73 -58.25 7.91
CA CYS A 397 -28.98 -58.13 8.68
C CYS A 397 -30.19 -58.78 8.02
N GLY A 398 -30.07 -59.34 6.82
CA GLY A 398 -31.14 -60.07 6.13
C GLY A 398 -32.24 -59.21 5.52
N SER A 399 -32.11 -57.83 5.56
CA SER A 399 -33.13 -56.92 5.00
C SER A 399 -32.99 -56.75 3.51
#